data_911971c198036d2c16653756853d872f
#
_entry.id   911971c198036d2c16653756853d872f
#
_cell.length_a   1.000
_cell.length_b   1.000
_cell.length_c   1.000
_cell.angle_alpha   90.00
_cell.angle_beta   90.00
_cell.angle_gamma   90.00
#
_symmetry.space_group_name_H-M   'P 1'
#
loop_
_entity.id
_entity.type
_entity.pdbx_description
1 polymer ?
#
loop_
_entity_poly.entity_id
_entity_poly.type
_entity_poly.pdbx_seq_one_letter_code
_entity_poly.pdbx_strand_id
1 'polypeptide(L)'
;MNIQNRIWSSLALSLWFNLLFAQEVKFQKSISFSYETGPLISNGTDWGKEIKDAVDYKALDFQIGWRKISNTTFNYLYRYPTMGFGFNSTLKNYEEIGMPQSIYGFMEIPFSIKGLNRRVSFGYFTQLGVGFNLKPYDSLANPANKYIGSRVNGYINLGFSSRFKISERTDFQASLGLKHFSNGAAKKPNAGINLFPLNLSMNIKLGDINSIPSNSLDVPKKTLKSFWNLALYTGIRNYEIGDPTYFRGGLGLNYLVEPAYKYRLGLGMDLFWAQGMRLRFPEQSFSFKDQTSLAIVGTWEWQLTERIFVPIGLGAYLYRNELNQEISWFYERVGARYRFNNNLSAGMQIKAHKAKADFFEFTLGYTILGKR
;
A
#
# COMPACT_ATOMS: atom_id res chain seq x y z
N MET A 1 -43.39 16.44 -27.59
CA MET A 1 -42.20 16.48 -26.71
C MET A 1 -41.48 15.15 -26.86
N ASN A 2 -40.31 15.16 -27.48
CA ASN A 2 -39.56 13.98 -27.96
C ASN A 2 -39.11 13.08 -26.77
N ILE A 3 -39.17 11.79 -26.92
CA ILE A 3 -38.78 10.77 -25.90
C ILE A 3 -37.35 11.02 -25.35
N GLN A 4 -36.46 11.52 -26.21
CA GLN A 4 -35.09 11.90 -25.78
C GLN A 4 -35.10 13.03 -24.74
N ASN A 5 -35.96 14.03 -24.87
CA ASN A 5 -36.03 15.13 -23.90
C ASN A 5 -36.61 14.71 -22.54
N ARG A 6 -37.41 13.63 -22.52
CA ARG A 6 -37.90 13.05 -21.25
C ARG A 6 -36.81 12.23 -20.53
N ILE A 7 -35.94 11.58 -21.26
CA ILE A 7 -34.82 10.81 -20.67
C ILE A 7 -33.79 11.77 -20.08
N TRP A 8 -33.44 12.83 -20.79
CA TRP A 8 -32.49 13.85 -20.27
C TRP A 8 -33.05 14.64 -19.08
N SER A 9 -34.32 14.97 -19.08
CA SER A 9 -34.96 15.65 -17.93
C SER A 9 -35.07 14.71 -16.71
N SER A 10 -35.32 13.41 -16.90
CA SER A 10 -35.35 12.43 -15.81
C SER A 10 -33.96 12.16 -15.22
N LEU A 11 -32.92 12.10 -16.07
CA LEU A 11 -31.52 11.97 -15.64
C LEU A 11 -31.04 13.24 -14.90
N ALA A 12 -31.38 14.42 -15.40
CA ALA A 12 -31.07 15.69 -14.75
C ALA A 12 -31.79 15.82 -13.39
N LEU A 13 -33.06 15.42 -13.29
CA LEU A 13 -33.83 15.44 -12.03
C LEU A 13 -33.23 14.42 -11.02
N SER A 14 -32.83 13.22 -11.46
CA SER A 14 -32.23 12.23 -10.58
C SER A 14 -30.84 12.65 -10.08
N LEU A 15 -30.06 13.36 -10.89
CA LEU A 15 -28.80 13.96 -10.49
C LEU A 15 -29.00 15.11 -9.50
N TRP A 16 -30.04 15.97 -9.71
CA TRP A 16 -30.39 17.04 -8.79
C TRP A 16 -30.92 16.52 -7.45
N PHE A 17 -31.76 15.47 -7.45
CA PHE A 17 -32.26 14.86 -6.23
C PHE A 17 -31.14 14.21 -5.39
N ASN A 18 -30.15 13.60 -6.01
CA ASN A 18 -28.98 13.06 -5.30
C ASN A 18 -28.08 14.15 -4.71
N LEU A 19 -28.04 15.36 -5.29
CA LEU A 19 -27.33 16.52 -4.75
C LEU A 19 -28.02 17.13 -3.52
N LEU A 20 -29.36 17.03 -3.41
CA LEU A 20 -30.14 17.60 -2.31
C LEU A 20 -30.07 16.78 -1.01
N PHE A 21 -29.71 15.47 -1.08
CA PHE A 21 -29.58 14.59 0.07
C PHE A 21 -28.12 14.22 0.41
N ALA A 22 -27.15 14.80 -0.29
CA ALA A 22 -25.76 14.69 0.10
C ALA A 22 -25.56 15.44 1.42
N GLN A 23 -25.58 14.72 2.53
CA GLN A 23 -25.18 15.24 3.82
C GLN A 23 -23.82 15.93 3.64
N GLU A 24 -23.73 17.22 3.90
CA GLU A 24 -22.53 18.02 3.65
C GLU A 24 -21.37 17.42 4.44
N VAL A 25 -20.53 16.67 3.76
CA VAL A 25 -19.40 15.98 4.39
C VAL A 25 -18.33 17.02 4.67
N LYS A 26 -18.21 17.43 5.92
CA LYS A 26 -17.20 18.41 6.34
C LYS A 26 -15.82 17.77 6.36
N PHE A 27 -14.89 18.39 5.64
CA PHE A 27 -13.49 18.00 5.64
C PHE A 27 -12.62 19.15 6.15
N GLN A 28 -11.71 18.85 7.08
CA GLN A 28 -10.58 19.74 7.35
C GLN A 28 -9.50 19.44 6.32
N LYS A 29 -9.25 20.37 5.41
CA LYS A 29 -8.15 20.31 4.43
C LYS A 29 -6.87 20.81 5.06
N SER A 30 -5.73 20.30 4.60
CA SER A 30 -4.39 20.75 5.03
C SER A 30 -3.36 20.58 3.92
N ILE A 31 -2.34 21.41 3.98
CA ILE A 31 -1.10 21.25 3.22
C ILE A 31 0.06 21.07 4.19
N SER A 32 1.08 20.34 3.77
CA SER A 32 2.29 20.12 4.54
C SER A 32 3.53 20.28 3.66
N PHE A 33 4.53 20.95 4.20
CA PHE A 33 5.88 21.03 3.63
C PHE A 33 6.86 20.45 4.62
N SER A 34 7.75 19.59 4.13
CA SER A 34 8.68 18.88 4.97
C SER A 34 10.07 18.84 4.39
N TYR A 35 11.04 18.82 5.30
CA TYR A 35 12.40 18.44 5.02
C TYR A 35 12.69 17.08 5.63
N GLU A 36 13.31 16.20 4.86
CA GLU A 36 13.70 14.85 5.30
C GLU A 36 15.21 14.68 5.24
N THR A 37 15.76 14.02 6.25
CA THR A 37 17.15 13.57 6.27
C THR A 37 17.29 12.27 7.07
N GLY A 38 18.23 11.42 6.70
CA GLY A 38 18.49 10.17 7.43
C GLY A 38 19.35 9.19 6.66
N PRO A 39 19.77 8.11 7.28
CA PRO A 39 20.66 7.14 6.66
C PRO A 39 19.93 6.21 5.66
N LEU A 40 20.66 5.81 4.63
CA LEU A 40 20.38 4.59 3.89
C LEU A 40 20.79 3.40 4.77
N ILE A 41 19.95 2.39 4.86
CA ILE A 41 20.21 1.17 5.64
C ILE A 41 20.94 0.19 4.74
N SER A 42 22.19 -0.15 5.11
CA SER A 42 22.96 -1.18 4.42
C SER A 42 22.36 -2.56 4.68
N ASN A 43 22.41 -3.41 3.66
CA ASN A 43 22.08 -4.85 3.77
C ASN A 43 23.23 -5.70 4.33
N GLY A 44 24.32 -5.07 4.80
CA GLY A 44 25.48 -5.73 5.40
C GLY A 44 26.56 -6.16 4.42
N THR A 45 26.31 -6.15 3.11
CA THR A 45 27.34 -6.42 2.08
C THR A 45 28.29 -5.26 1.90
N ASP A 46 29.49 -5.49 1.34
CA ASP A 46 30.47 -4.43 1.14
C ASP A 46 29.99 -3.34 0.17
N TRP A 47 29.39 -3.73 -0.97
CA TRP A 47 28.75 -2.80 -1.90
C TRP A 47 27.57 -2.03 -1.26
N GLY A 48 26.85 -2.64 -0.31
CA GLY A 48 25.76 -2.00 0.41
C GLY A 48 26.24 -0.98 1.43
N LYS A 49 27.41 -1.20 2.05
CA LYS A 49 28.07 -0.23 2.93
C LYS A 49 28.60 0.95 2.12
N GLU A 50 29.26 0.68 0.99
CA GLU A 50 29.78 1.71 0.07
C GLU A 50 28.67 2.67 -0.36
N ILE A 51 27.52 2.17 -0.84
CA ILE A 51 26.37 3.00 -1.24
C ILE A 51 25.79 3.75 -0.04
N LYS A 52 25.72 3.12 1.14
CA LYS A 52 25.25 3.80 2.36
C LYS A 52 26.12 5.02 2.68
N ASP A 53 27.42 4.87 2.58
CA ASP A 53 28.38 5.94 2.92
C ASP A 53 28.38 7.07 1.85
N ALA A 54 28.07 6.74 0.60
CA ALA A 54 27.98 7.69 -0.51
C ALA A 54 26.65 8.50 -0.52
N VAL A 55 25.57 7.97 0.08
CA VAL A 55 24.22 8.56 0.03
C VAL A 55 23.90 9.33 1.31
N ASP A 56 24.19 10.64 1.34
CA ASP A 56 23.70 11.58 2.35
C ASP A 56 22.26 12.00 1.99
N TYR A 57 21.27 11.16 2.36
CA TYR A 57 19.88 11.36 1.95
C TYR A 57 19.28 12.63 2.52
N LYS A 58 18.86 13.53 1.64
CA LYS A 58 18.11 14.75 1.91
C LYS A 58 17.00 14.91 0.88
N ALA A 59 15.79 15.23 1.31
CA ALA A 59 14.64 15.38 0.43
C ALA A 59 13.68 16.47 0.91
N LEU A 60 12.88 16.97 -0.01
CA LEU A 60 11.69 17.75 0.27
C LEU A 60 10.46 16.90 0.02
N ASP A 61 9.45 17.12 0.86
CA ASP A 61 8.17 16.44 0.78
C ASP A 61 7.03 17.44 0.85
N PHE A 62 6.03 17.26 -0.03
CA PHE A 62 4.83 18.07 -0.07
C PHE A 62 3.62 17.16 0.02
N GLN A 63 2.64 17.52 0.87
CA GLN A 63 1.41 16.75 1.04
C GLN A 63 0.18 17.65 0.99
N ILE A 64 -0.89 17.12 0.39
CA ILE A 64 -2.25 17.67 0.48
C ILE A 64 -3.09 16.62 1.20
N GLY A 65 -3.67 16.99 2.34
CA GLY A 65 -4.43 16.11 3.19
C GLY A 65 -5.85 16.61 3.45
N TRP A 66 -6.71 15.68 3.79
CA TRP A 66 -8.06 15.96 4.28
C TRP A 66 -8.43 14.98 5.41
N ARG A 67 -9.06 15.52 6.41
CA ARG A 67 -9.62 14.80 7.55
C ARG A 67 -11.13 14.93 7.51
N LYS A 68 -11.82 13.81 7.41
CA LYS A 68 -13.27 13.77 7.46
C LYS A 68 -13.74 13.98 8.91
N ILE A 69 -14.53 15.04 9.14
CA ILE A 69 -14.96 15.42 10.49
C ILE A 69 -16.31 14.76 10.88
N SER A 70 -17.01 14.15 9.91
CA SER A 70 -18.29 13.49 10.22
C SER A 70 -18.11 12.30 11.17
N ASN A 71 -19.06 12.15 12.10
CA ASN A 71 -19.05 11.13 13.14
C ASN A 71 -19.54 9.77 12.60
N THR A 72 -18.70 9.13 11.75
CA THR A 72 -18.96 7.78 11.21
C THR A 72 -18.18 6.74 12.02
N THR A 73 -18.63 5.50 12.00
CA THR A 73 -17.96 4.38 12.69
C THR A 73 -16.48 4.29 12.37
N PHE A 74 -16.10 4.33 11.08
CA PHE A 74 -14.68 4.24 10.71
C PHE A 74 -13.87 5.45 11.13
N ASN A 75 -14.40 6.67 10.97
CA ASN A 75 -13.70 7.87 11.43
C ASN A 75 -13.44 7.82 12.93
N TYR A 76 -14.44 7.44 13.71
CA TYR A 76 -14.32 7.30 15.17
C TYR A 76 -13.32 6.20 15.58
N LEU A 77 -13.46 5.00 15.00
CA LEU A 77 -12.58 3.87 15.27
C LEU A 77 -11.11 4.13 14.92
N TYR A 78 -10.85 4.92 13.86
CA TYR A 78 -9.52 5.35 13.46
C TYR A 78 -9.16 6.75 13.94
N ARG A 79 -9.96 7.31 14.88
CA ARG A 79 -9.67 8.57 15.55
C ARG A 79 -9.52 9.74 14.59
N TYR A 80 -10.39 9.81 13.56
CA TYR A 80 -10.42 10.86 12.53
C TYR A 80 -9.07 10.98 11.80
N PRO A 81 -8.67 9.98 11.03
CA PRO A 81 -7.40 9.98 10.32
C PRO A 81 -7.34 11.10 9.29
N THR A 82 -6.13 11.58 9.01
CA THR A 82 -5.86 12.42 7.85
C THR A 82 -5.43 11.51 6.70
N MET A 83 -6.03 11.69 5.54
CA MET A 83 -5.68 10.97 4.31
C MET A 83 -5.34 11.99 3.22
N GLY A 84 -4.54 11.59 2.25
CA GLY A 84 -4.18 12.51 1.19
C GLY A 84 -3.20 11.93 0.19
N PHE A 85 -2.62 12.85 -0.58
CA PHE A 85 -1.56 12.56 -1.54
C PHE A 85 -0.33 13.38 -1.22
N GLY A 86 0.84 12.84 -1.57
CA GLY A 86 2.10 13.53 -1.40
C GLY A 86 3.05 13.29 -2.56
N PHE A 87 4.02 14.18 -2.64
CA PHE A 87 5.15 14.12 -3.54
C PHE A 87 6.43 14.34 -2.76
N ASN A 88 7.41 13.45 -2.96
CA ASN A 88 8.72 13.53 -2.35
C ASN A 88 9.79 13.58 -3.43
N SER A 89 10.83 14.37 -3.24
CA SER A 89 11.99 14.46 -4.14
C SER A 89 13.26 14.66 -3.35
N THR A 90 14.29 13.86 -3.64
CA THR A 90 15.63 14.14 -3.13
C THR A 90 16.15 15.47 -3.66
N LEU A 91 16.96 16.16 -2.85
CA LEU A 91 17.57 17.46 -3.21
C LEU A 91 18.81 17.28 -4.09
N LYS A 92 19.37 16.09 -4.14
CA LYS A 92 20.60 15.78 -4.86
C LYS A 92 20.36 14.60 -5.80
N ASN A 93 21.02 14.62 -6.95
CA ASN A 93 21.16 13.46 -7.82
C ASN A 93 22.40 12.68 -7.36
N TYR A 94 22.17 11.51 -6.75
CA TYR A 94 23.24 10.63 -6.28
C TYR A 94 23.77 9.78 -7.42
N GLU A 95 25.09 9.59 -7.46
CA GLU A 95 25.72 8.82 -8.52
C GLU A 95 25.22 7.35 -8.51
N GLU A 96 24.99 6.77 -7.34
CA GLU A 96 24.64 5.37 -7.14
C GLU A 96 23.16 5.08 -7.33
N ILE A 97 22.29 5.95 -6.80
CA ILE A 97 20.83 5.68 -6.75
C ILE A 97 19.98 6.65 -7.58
N GLY A 98 20.60 7.69 -8.19
CA GLY A 98 19.92 8.70 -8.97
C GLY A 98 19.29 9.81 -8.11
N MET A 99 18.17 10.33 -8.59
CA MET A 99 17.33 11.32 -7.90
C MET A 99 15.98 10.71 -7.51
N PRO A 100 15.92 9.84 -6.50
CA PRO A 100 14.68 9.20 -6.08
C PRO A 100 13.57 10.22 -5.82
N GLN A 101 12.46 10.04 -6.52
CA GLN A 101 11.23 10.79 -6.35
C GLN A 101 10.09 9.81 -6.11
N SER A 102 9.02 10.26 -5.46
CA SER A 102 7.82 9.44 -5.27
C SER A 102 6.54 10.25 -5.27
N ILE A 103 5.48 9.64 -5.84
CA ILE A 103 4.09 10.07 -5.67
C ILE A 103 3.40 8.98 -4.88
N TYR A 104 2.66 9.37 -3.84
CA TYR A 104 2.05 8.41 -2.93
C TYR A 104 0.72 8.90 -2.36
N GLY A 105 -0.13 7.93 -2.00
CA GLY A 105 -1.24 8.15 -1.08
C GLY A 105 -0.77 7.94 0.36
N PHE A 106 -1.31 8.68 1.32
CA PHE A 106 -0.98 8.51 2.72
C PHE A 106 -2.21 8.45 3.62
N MET A 107 -2.04 7.85 4.78
CA MET A 107 -2.97 7.86 5.90
C MET A 107 -2.20 8.06 7.19
N GLU A 108 -2.56 9.08 7.95
CA GLU A 108 -2.03 9.35 9.29
C GLU A 108 -3.13 9.16 10.33
N ILE A 109 -2.86 8.30 11.31
CA ILE A 109 -3.82 7.88 12.33
C ILE A 109 -3.32 8.32 13.70
N PRO A 110 -4.05 9.20 14.42
CA PRO A 110 -3.69 9.59 15.77
C PRO A 110 -3.81 8.43 16.76
N PHE A 111 -3.00 8.40 17.81
CA PHE A 111 -3.16 7.42 18.87
C PHE A 111 -4.37 7.68 19.78
N SER A 112 -4.90 8.92 19.79
CA SER A 112 -6.03 9.30 20.62
C SER A 112 -6.83 10.45 20.03
N ILE A 113 -8.17 10.38 20.09
CA ILE A 113 -9.06 11.50 19.74
C ILE A 113 -8.79 12.68 20.67
N LYS A 114 -8.68 12.44 21.97
CA LYS A 114 -8.37 13.49 22.97
C LYS A 114 -7.02 14.15 22.69
N GLY A 115 -6.05 13.38 22.16
CA GLY A 115 -4.73 13.88 21.77
C GLY A 115 -4.80 14.97 20.69
N LEU A 116 -5.74 14.89 19.75
CA LEU A 116 -5.88 15.85 18.66
C LEU A 116 -6.16 17.29 19.12
N ASN A 117 -6.75 17.45 20.30
CA ASN A 117 -7.04 18.75 20.92
C ASN A 117 -5.94 19.21 21.88
N ARG A 118 -4.91 18.40 22.13
CA ARG A 118 -3.77 18.76 22.98
C ARG A 118 -2.71 19.52 22.20
N ARG A 119 -1.83 20.21 22.93
CA ARG A 119 -0.67 20.89 22.36
C ARG A 119 0.29 19.92 21.69
N VAL A 120 0.45 18.71 22.24
CA VAL A 120 1.24 17.63 21.67
C VAL A 120 0.34 16.43 21.41
N SER A 121 0.46 15.85 20.22
CA SER A 121 -0.24 14.62 19.84
C SER A 121 0.69 13.67 19.08
N PHE A 122 0.42 12.38 19.23
CA PHE A 122 1.19 11.32 18.58
C PHE A 122 0.30 10.51 17.65
N GLY A 123 0.90 9.93 16.64
CA GLY A 123 0.24 9.08 15.67
C GLY A 123 1.20 8.15 14.94
N TYR A 124 0.65 7.38 14.05
CA TYR A 124 1.40 6.58 13.08
C TYR A 124 0.87 6.85 11.68
N PHE A 125 1.72 6.62 10.70
CA PHE A 125 1.36 6.87 9.31
C PHE A 125 1.80 5.73 8.41
N THR A 126 1.13 5.64 7.26
CA THR A 126 1.51 4.82 6.12
C THR A 126 1.45 5.65 4.85
N GLN A 127 2.42 5.44 3.97
CA GLN A 127 2.48 5.99 2.62
C GLN A 127 2.69 4.84 1.65
N LEU A 128 1.92 4.81 0.57
CA LEU A 128 2.00 3.80 -0.50
C LEU A 128 1.95 4.51 -1.84
N GLY A 129 2.85 4.13 -2.75
CA GLY A 129 2.92 4.79 -4.04
C GLY A 129 3.95 4.22 -5.00
N VAL A 130 4.42 5.09 -5.86
CA VAL A 130 5.39 4.77 -6.91
C VAL A 130 6.60 5.70 -6.76
N GLY A 131 7.79 5.09 -6.69
CA GLY A 131 9.06 5.78 -6.79
C GLY A 131 9.57 5.77 -8.24
N PHE A 132 10.18 6.86 -8.67
CA PHE A 132 10.72 7.02 -10.01
C PHE A 132 11.99 7.87 -10.00
N ASN A 133 12.65 8.03 -11.17
CA ASN A 133 13.96 8.69 -11.31
C ASN A 133 15.08 8.01 -10.50
N LEU A 134 14.92 6.74 -10.16
CA LEU A 134 15.99 5.97 -9.58
C LEU A 134 16.99 5.52 -10.67
N LYS A 135 18.29 5.51 -10.34
CA LYS A 135 19.32 4.98 -11.23
C LYS A 135 19.49 3.49 -10.98
N PRO A 136 19.07 2.59 -11.89
CA PRO A 136 19.14 1.16 -11.68
C PRO A 136 20.56 0.64 -11.80
N TYR A 137 20.74 -0.62 -11.41
CA TYR A 137 21.92 -1.41 -11.74
C TYR A 137 22.18 -1.40 -13.25
N ASP A 138 23.42 -1.22 -13.60
CA ASP A 138 24.00 -1.42 -14.92
C ASP A 138 25.37 -2.05 -14.78
N SER A 139 25.67 -3.06 -15.54
CA SER A 139 26.92 -3.82 -15.42
C SER A 139 28.18 -3.01 -15.72
N LEU A 140 28.05 -1.92 -16.50
CA LEU A 140 29.15 -1.04 -16.89
C LEU A 140 29.09 0.32 -16.16
N ALA A 141 27.91 0.96 -16.17
CA ALA A 141 27.74 2.34 -15.71
C ALA A 141 27.34 2.46 -14.22
N ASN A 142 26.83 1.38 -13.61
CA ASN A 142 26.43 1.38 -12.18
C ASN A 142 26.45 -0.03 -11.56
N PRO A 143 27.60 -0.71 -11.58
CA PRO A 143 27.72 -2.12 -11.16
C PRO A 143 27.58 -2.31 -9.63
N ALA A 144 27.84 -1.27 -8.84
CA ALA A 144 27.72 -1.32 -7.38
C ALA A 144 26.26 -1.37 -6.92
N ASN A 145 25.32 -0.74 -7.64
CA ASN A 145 23.93 -0.65 -7.20
C ASN A 145 23.16 -1.96 -7.43
N LYS A 146 23.30 -2.90 -6.53
CA LYS A 146 22.50 -4.14 -6.52
C LYS A 146 21.19 -4.00 -5.72
N TYR A 147 20.85 -2.79 -5.26
CA TYR A 147 19.58 -2.54 -4.58
C TYR A 147 18.38 -2.60 -5.53
N ILE A 148 18.50 -2.03 -6.73
CA ILE A 148 17.38 -1.94 -7.68
C ILE A 148 17.81 -2.17 -9.13
N GLY A 149 16.97 -2.89 -9.90
CA GLY A 149 17.16 -3.14 -11.33
C GLY A 149 16.26 -2.29 -12.24
N SER A 150 15.47 -1.36 -11.70
CA SER A 150 14.50 -0.56 -12.47
C SER A 150 14.44 0.90 -12.04
N ARG A 151 14.10 1.79 -13.00
CA ARG A 151 13.93 3.23 -12.74
C ARG A 151 12.64 3.54 -11.97
N VAL A 152 11.63 2.67 -12.12
CA VAL A 152 10.33 2.78 -11.45
C VAL A 152 10.18 1.63 -10.48
N ASN A 153 9.78 1.94 -9.26
CA ASN A 153 9.66 0.98 -8.15
C ASN A 153 8.40 1.25 -7.35
N GLY A 154 7.89 0.25 -6.64
CA GLY A 154 6.94 0.48 -5.56
C GLY A 154 7.58 1.28 -4.44
N TYR A 155 6.80 2.12 -3.80
CA TYR A 155 7.18 2.96 -2.67
C TYR A 155 6.29 2.67 -1.48
N ILE A 156 6.90 2.44 -0.32
CA ILE A 156 6.22 2.35 0.97
C ILE A 156 7.00 3.10 2.03
N ASN A 157 6.30 3.79 2.94
CA ASN A 157 6.89 4.39 4.12
C ASN A 157 5.93 4.21 5.29
N LEU A 158 6.42 3.68 6.39
CA LEU A 158 5.67 3.41 7.62
C LEU A 158 6.41 4.05 8.77
N GLY A 159 5.68 4.69 9.68
CA GLY A 159 6.36 5.35 10.79
C GLY A 159 5.43 5.94 11.84
N PHE A 160 6.07 6.67 12.73
CA PHE A 160 5.42 7.38 13.84
C PHE A 160 5.62 8.88 13.70
N SER A 161 4.64 9.64 14.16
CA SER A 161 4.66 11.09 14.14
C SER A 161 4.36 11.68 15.52
N SER A 162 5.00 12.80 15.80
CA SER A 162 4.72 13.69 16.94
C SER A 162 4.37 15.05 16.37
N ARG A 163 3.18 15.55 16.67
CA ARG A 163 2.65 16.83 16.23
C ARG A 163 2.59 17.81 17.40
N PHE A 164 3.09 19.01 17.18
CA PHE A 164 3.08 20.12 18.11
C PHE A 164 2.23 21.27 17.54
N LYS A 165 1.13 21.59 18.20
CA LYS A 165 0.23 22.68 17.80
C LYS A 165 0.88 24.01 18.10
N ILE A 166 1.18 24.80 17.06
CA ILE A 166 1.69 26.17 17.16
C ILE A 166 0.54 27.16 17.28
N SER A 167 -0.48 27.01 16.43
CA SER A 167 -1.70 27.82 16.39
C SER A 167 -2.91 26.96 16.06
N GLU A 168 -4.10 27.56 15.94
CA GLU A 168 -5.29 26.83 15.48
C GLU A 168 -5.12 26.30 14.04
N ARG A 169 -4.33 27.01 13.21
CA ARG A 169 -4.13 26.67 11.79
C ARG A 169 -2.82 25.94 11.52
N THR A 170 -1.83 26.05 12.40
CA THR A 170 -0.47 25.62 12.12
C THR A 170 0.02 24.65 13.16
N ASP A 171 0.51 23.51 12.68
CA ASP A 171 1.16 22.49 13.52
C ASP A 171 2.59 22.26 12.98
N PHE A 172 3.56 22.13 13.87
CA PHE A 172 4.86 21.52 13.57
C PHE A 172 4.78 20.02 13.81
N GLN A 173 5.42 19.22 12.95
CA GLN A 173 5.44 17.78 13.11
C GLN A 173 6.84 17.23 12.89
N ALA A 174 7.25 16.32 13.77
CA ALA A 174 8.42 15.48 13.58
C ALA A 174 7.97 14.04 13.40
N SER A 175 8.51 13.33 12.41
CA SER A 175 8.21 11.92 12.18
C SER A 175 9.44 11.12 11.81
N LEU A 176 9.42 9.84 12.22
CA LEU A 176 10.42 8.84 11.88
C LEU A 176 9.73 7.73 11.11
N GLY A 177 10.31 7.33 9.99
CA GLY A 177 9.73 6.30 9.12
C GLY A 177 10.76 5.34 8.56
N LEU A 178 10.30 4.16 8.18
CA LEU A 178 11.02 3.21 7.35
C LEU A 178 10.51 3.32 5.93
N LYS A 179 11.32 3.93 5.06
CA LYS A 179 11.02 4.16 3.64
C LYS A 179 11.68 3.09 2.79
N HIS A 180 10.92 2.47 1.90
CA HIS A 180 11.38 1.37 1.07
C HIS A 180 11.00 1.56 -0.39
N PHE A 181 11.97 1.31 -1.29
CA PHE A 181 11.76 1.24 -2.74
C PHE A 181 12.14 -0.14 -3.25
N SER A 182 11.26 -0.82 -3.97
CA SER A 182 11.57 -2.05 -4.68
C SER A 182 10.60 -2.32 -5.82
N ASN A 183 11.02 -3.13 -6.78
CA ASN A 183 10.19 -3.50 -7.92
C ASN A 183 9.49 -4.87 -7.76
N GLY A 184 9.48 -5.44 -6.54
CA GLY A 184 8.82 -6.72 -6.29
C GLY A 184 9.40 -7.87 -7.10
N ALA A 185 10.70 -7.86 -7.39
CA ALA A 185 11.40 -8.83 -8.23
C ALA A 185 10.95 -8.84 -9.72
N ALA A 186 10.29 -7.79 -10.20
CA ALA A 186 9.98 -7.64 -11.62
C ALA A 186 11.24 -7.48 -12.49
N LYS A 187 12.32 -6.95 -11.92
CA LYS A 187 13.63 -6.85 -12.56
C LYS A 187 14.76 -6.97 -11.54
N LYS A 188 15.71 -7.87 -11.78
CA LYS A 188 16.90 -8.04 -10.94
C LYS A 188 18.03 -7.09 -11.35
N PRO A 189 18.92 -6.71 -10.36
CA PRO A 189 18.84 -7.03 -8.93
C PRO A 189 17.71 -6.27 -8.23
N ASN A 190 17.23 -6.77 -7.10
CA ASN A 190 16.19 -6.12 -6.30
C ASN A 190 16.34 -6.48 -4.82
N ALA A 191 17.38 -5.97 -4.17
CA ALA A 191 17.51 -6.03 -2.72
C ALA A 191 16.63 -5.00 -2.01
N GLY A 192 16.21 -3.93 -2.73
CA GLY A 192 15.42 -2.82 -2.24
C GLY A 192 16.24 -1.75 -1.52
N ILE A 193 15.94 -0.48 -1.79
CA ILE A 193 16.53 0.66 -1.06
C ILE A 193 15.71 0.90 0.20
N ASN A 194 16.36 0.86 1.34
CA ASN A 194 15.77 1.16 2.64
C ASN A 194 16.40 2.43 3.22
N LEU A 195 15.56 3.37 3.65
CA LEU A 195 15.95 4.63 4.27
C LEU A 195 15.23 4.77 5.63
N PHE A 196 15.87 5.40 6.59
CA PHE A 196 15.28 5.72 7.89
C PHE A 196 15.33 7.22 8.13
N PRO A 197 14.48 8.01 7.42
CA PRO A 197 14.51 9.46 7.55
C PRO A 197 13.80 9.97 8.79
N LEU A 198 14.38 11.00 9.39
CA LEU A 198 13.69 11.99 10.19
C LEU A 198 13.05 13.01 9.23
N ASN A 199 11.75 13.22 9.37
CA ASN A 199 10.98 14.21 8.62
C ASN A 199 10.52 15.32 9.57
N LEU A 200 10.80 16.56 9.21
CA LEU A 200 10.37 17.75 9.95
C LEU A 200 9.43 18.56 9.05
N SER A 201 8.20 18.74 9.49
CA SER A 201 7.13 19.32 8.67
C SER A 201 6.41 20.49 9.33
N MET A 202 5.95 21.41 8.49
CA MET A 202 4.98 22.43 8.84
C MET A 202 3.66 22.09 8.17
N ASN A 203 2.60 21.87 8.97
CA ASN A 203 1.26 21.55 8.50
C ASN A 203 0.36 22.77 8.67
N ILE A 204 -0.35 23.16 7.60
CA ILE A 204 -1.25 24.32 7.59
C ILE A 204 -2.66 23.86 7.24
N LYS A 205 -3.61 24.11 8.11
CA LYS A 205 -5.05 23.84 7.90
C LYS A 205 -5.65 24.93 7.01
N LEU A 206 -6.39 24.51 6.00
CA LEU A 206 -7.04 25.39 5.01
C LEU A 206 -8.55 25.49 5.27
N GLY A 207 -9.11 26.64 4.92
CA GLY A 207 -10.53 26.93 5.09
C GLY A 207 -10.95 27.12 6.55
N ASP A 208 -12.19 26.80 6.86
CA ASP A 208 -12.72 26.91 8.22
C ASP A 208 -12.11 25.86 9.13
N ILE A 209 -11.81 26.27 10.37
CA ILE A 209 -11.30 25.34 11.39
C ILE A 209 -12.48 24.57 11.97
N ASN A 210 -12.58 23.32 11.57
CA ASN A 210 -13.63 22.44 12.05
C ASN A 210 -13.15 21.67 13.30
N SER A 211 -13.94 21.76 14.37
CA SER A 211 -13.68 20.97 15.58
C SER A 211 -13.99 19.49 15.34
N ILE A 212 -13.14 18.63 15.88
CA ILE A 212 -13.41 17.19 15.90
C ILE A 212 -14.50 16.93 16.93
N PRO A 213 -15.51 16.10 16.62
CA PRO A 213 -16.54 15.76 17.61
C PRO A 213 -15.91 15.20 18.89
N SER A 214 -16.24 15.84 20.01
CA SER A 214 -15.73 15.44 21.35
C SER A 214 -16.56 14.32 21.96
N ASN A 215 -17.77 14.10 21.48
CA ASN A 215 -18.70 13.11 22.02
C ASN A 215 -18.25 11.69 21.60
N SER A 216 -18.35 10.76 22.53
CA SER A 216 -18.20 9.34 22.23
C SER A 216 -19.30 8.90 21.25
N LEU A 217 -18.90 8.23 20.18
CA LEU A 217 -19.85 7.54 19.32
C LEU A 217 -20.20 6.20 19.95
N ASP A 218 -21.47 5.96 20.16
CA ASP A 218 -21.95 4.60 20.46
C ASP A 218 -21.83 3.78 19.18
N VAL A 219 -20.80 2.93 19.12
CA VAL A 219 -20.55 2.06 17.95
C VAL A 219 -21.43 0.82 18.09
N PRO A 220 -22.41 0.62 17.18
CA PRO A 220 -23.30 -0.54 17.25
C PRO A 220 -22.51 -1.85 17.27
N LYS A 221 -22.98 -2.82 18.04
CA LYS A 221 -22.38 -4.16 18.04
C LYS A 221 -22.39 -4.74 16.63
N LYS A 222 -21.23 -5.20 16.16
CA LYS A 222 -21.11 -5.79 14.81
C LYS A 222 -21.85 -7.14 14.76
N THR A 223 -22.73 -7.30 13.79
CA THR A 223 -23.31 -8.60 13.47
C THR A 223 -22.28 -9.41 12.70
N LEU A 224 -22.04 -10.64 13.13
CA LEU A 224 -21.13 -11.56 12.44
C LEU A 224 -21.65 -11.84 11.03
N LYS A 225 -20.78 -11.60 10.05
CA LYS A 225 -21.06 -11.89 8.63
C LYS A 225 -19.97 -12.80 8.09
N SER A 226 -20.33 -13.63 7.14
CA SER A 226 -19.37 -14.47 6.42
C SER A 226 -19.44 -14.22 4.92
N PHE A 227 -18.34 -14.52 4.23
CA PHE A 227 -18.14 -14.22 2.83
C PHE A 227 -17.29 -15.32 2.18
N TRP A 228 -17.58 -15.65 0.93
CA TRP A 228 -16.62 -16.27 0.05
C TRP A 228 -15.96 -15.20 -0.79
N ASN A 229 -14.65 -15.23 -0.91
CA ASN A 229 -13.90 -14.33 -1.77
C ASN A 229 -13.10 -15.14 -2.77
N LEU A 230 -13.38 -14.92 -4.05
CA LEU A 230 -12.59 -15.42 -5.17
C LEU A 230 -11.64 -14.30 -5.59
N ALA A 231 -10.34 -14.58 -5.74
CA ALA A 231 -9.33 -13.61 -6.14
C ALA A 231 -8.52 -14.14 -7.32
N LEU A 232 -8.30 -13.28 -8.31
CA LEU A 232 -7.35 -13.47 -9.40
C LEU A 232 -6.09 -12.68 -9.05
N TYR A 233 -4.93 -13.31 -9.21
CA TYR A 233 -3.61 -12.71 -9.02
C TYR A 233 -2.86 -12.71 -10.36
N THR A 234 -2.28 -11.59 -10.72
CA THR A 234 -1.45 -11.48 -11.91
C THR A 234 -0.21 -10.64 -11.61
N GLY A 235 0.92 -11.01 -12.18
CA GLY A 235 2.16 -10.27 -11.98
C GLY A 235 3.25 -10.75 -12.90
N ILE A 236 4.44 -10.21 -12.67
CA ILE A 236 5.63 -10.53 -13.43
C ILE A 236 6.80 -10.78 -12.49
N ARG A 237 7.71 -11.66 -12.90
CA ARG A 237 8.92 -11.98 -12.15
C ARG A 237 10.13 -12.13 -13.07
N ASN A 238 11.23 -11.57 -12.64
CA ASN A 238 12.56 -11.83 -13.18
C ASN A 238 13.33 -12.72 -12.20
N TYR A 239 14.05 -13.72 -12.69
CA TYR A 239 14.73 -14.70 -11.85
C TYR A 239 16.20 -14.37 -11.61
N GLU A 240 16.90 -13.89 -12.66
CA GLU A 240 18.33 -13.56 -12.62
C GLU A 240 18.63 -12.25 -13.35
N ILE A 241 19.82 -11.68 -13.10
CA ILE A 241 20.27 -10.48 -13.80
C ILE A 241 20.52 -10.85 -15.26
N GLY A 242 19.91 -10.06 -16.17
CA GLY A 242 20.01 -10.32 -17.61
C GLY A 242 18.86 -11.17 -18.19
N ASP A 243 18.12 -11.88 -17.34
CA ASP A 243 16.98 -12.68 -17.78
C ASP A 243 15.81 -11.82 -18.30
N PRO A 244 14.96 -12.39 -19.15
CA PRO A 244 13.64 -11.83 -19.43
C PRO A 244 12.75 -11.82 -18.17
N THR A 245 11.67 -11.10 -18.28
CA THR A 245 10.62 -11.09 -17.25
C THR A 245 9.51 -12.07 -17.65
N TYR A 246 9.06 -12.89 -16.72
CA TYR A 246 8.08 -13.95 -16.95
C TYR A 246 6.79 -13.66 -16.21
N PHE A 247 5.67 -14.06 -16.81
CA PHE A 247 4.35 -13.94 -16.21
C PHE A 247 4.18 -14.89 -15.01
N ARG A 248 3.52 -14.38 -13.97
CA ARG A 248 3.04 -15.13 -12.81
C ARG A 248 1.56 -14.88 -12.65
N GLY A 249 0.80 -15.92 -12.40
CA GLY A 249 -0.65 -15.82 -12.16
C GLY A 249 -1.07 -16.70 -10.99
N GLY A 250 -2.32 -16.54 -10.57
CA GLY A 250 -2.89 -17.39 -9.52
C GLY A 250 -4.37 -17.11 -9.28
N LEU A 251 -5.00 -18.06 -8.61
CA LEU A 251 -6.38 -18.00 -8.14
C LEU A 251 -6.40 -18.27 -6.65
N GLY A 252 -7.17 -17.49 -5.91
CA GLY A 252 -7.41 -17.69 -4.48
C GLY A 252 -8.89 -17.83 -4.19
N LEU A 253 -9.24 -18.77 -3.32
CA LEU A 253 -10.58 -18.93 -2.76
C LEU A 253 -10.48 -18.87 -1.24
N ASN A 254 -11.11 -17.87 -0.63
CA ASN A 254 -11.08 -17.65 0.82
C ASN A 254 -12.49 -17.62 1.40
N TYR A 255 -12.68 -18.27 2.53
CA TYR A 255 -13.83 -18.07 3.40
C TYR A 255 -13.46 -17.11 4.52
N LEU A 256 -14.16 -15.98 4.59
CA LEU A 256 -13.88 -14.88 5.51
C LEU A 256 -15.04 -14.69 6.47
N VAL A 257 -14.75 -14.40 7.73
CA VAL A 257 -15.69 -13.92 8.73
C VAL A 257 -15.34 -12.50 9.16
N GLU A 258 -16.36 -11.67 9.44
CA GLU A 258 -16.21 -10.28 9.84
C GLU A 258 -16.69 -10.08 11.30
N PRO A 259 -15.83 -10.39 12.31
CA PRO A 259 -16.21 -10.28 13.71
C PRO A 259 -16.20 -8.84 14.22
N ALA A 260 -15.52 -7.93 13.54
CA ALA A 260 -15.42 -6.52 13.92
C ALA A 260 -15.33 -5.60 12.71
N TYR A 261 -15.62 -4.31 12.87
CA TYR A 261 -15.55 -3.31 11.80
C TYR A 261 -14.15 -3.19 11.18
N LYS A 262 -13.10 -3.42 11.98
CA LYS A 262 -11.70 -3.19 11.57
C LYS A 262 -11.09 -4.37 10.81
N TYR A 263 -11.66 -5.58 10.87
CA TYR A 263 -11.00 -6.73 10.26
C TYR A 263 -11.97 -7.86 9.88
N ARG A 264 -11.54 -8.60 8.89
CA ARG A 264 -12.05 -9.91 8.52
C ARG A 264 -10.95 -10.93 8.69
N LEU A 265 -11.31 -12.12 9.12
CA LEU A 265 -10.40 -13.25 9.29
C LEU A 265 -10.90 -14.42 8.44
N GLY A 266 -10.00 -15.20 7.91
CA GLY A 266 -10.40 -16.35 7.13
C GLY A 266 -9.31 -17.34 6.81
N LEU A 267 -9.77 -18.41 6.17
CA LEU A 267 -8.94 -19.48 5.63
C LEU A 267 -9.31 -19.72 4.18
N GLY A 268 -8.31 -20.11 3.40
CA GLY A 268 -8.52 -20.35 1.98
C GLY A 268 -7.44 -21.21 1.35
N MET A 269 -7.48 -21.26 0.02
CA MET A 269 -6.51 -21.94 -0.81
C MET A 269 -6.07 -21.02 -1.93
N ASP A 270 -4.77 -21.07 -2.25
CA ASP A 270 -4.19 -20.36 -3.39
C ASP A 270 -3.54 -21.37 -4.35
N LEU A 271 -3.84 -21.21 -5.62
CA LEU A 271 -3.20 -21.90 -6.73
C LEU A 271 -2.37 -20.88 -7.51
N PHE A 272 -1.08 -21.09 -7.66
CA PHE A 272 -0.18 -20.24 -8.44
C PHE A 272 0.28 -20.95 -9.70
N TRP A 273 0.57 -20.18 -10.75
CA TRP A 273 1.12 -20.64 -12.01
C TRP A 273 2.30 -19.77 -12.44
N ALA A 274 3.36 -20.41 -12.97
CA ALA A 274 4.61 -19.80 -13.38
C ALA A 274 4.95 -20.12 -14.84
N GLN A 275 4.81 -19.17 -15.71
CA GLN A 275 5.18 -19.30 -17.13
C GLN A 275 6.68 -19.58 -17.34
N GLY A 276 7.54 -19.02 -16.47
CA GLY A 276 8.98 -19.04 -16.62
C GLY A 276 9.63 -20.42 -16.66
N MET A 277 8.96 -21.46 -16.13
CA MET A 277 9.52 -22.81 -16.07
C MET A 277 9.94 -23.34 -17.45
N ARG A 278 9.03 -23.34 -18.44
CA ARG A 278 9.31 -23.84 -19.79
C ARG A 278 10.34 -23.00 -20.54
N LEU A 279 10.31 -21.68 -20.32
CA LEU A 279 11.17 -20.75 -21.02
C LEU A 279 12.60 -20.70 -20.49
N ARG A 280 12.76 -20.96 -19.18
CA ARG A 280 14.08 -21.00 -18.51
C ARG A 280 14.82 -22.32 -18.70
N PHE A 281 14.07 -23.40 -18.93
CA PHE A 281 14.62 -24.75 -19.06
C PHE A 281 14.06 -25.41 -20.31
N PRO A 282 14.43 -24.94 -21.53
CA PRO A 282 13.85 -25.40 -22.78
C PRO A 282 14.12 -26.90 -23.09
N GLU A 283 15.20 -27.42 -22.56
CA GLU A 283 15.58 -28.83 -22.71
C GLU A 283 14.77 -29.81 -21.83
N GLN A 284 13.95 -29.27 -20.91
CA GLN A 284 13.17 -30.07 -19.98
C GLN A 284 11.68 -30.04 -20.34
N SER A 285 11.02 -31.16 -20.20
CA SER A 285 9.57 -31.27 -20.32
C SER A 285 8.89 -31.00 -18.98
N PHE A 286 7.97 -30.05 -18.92
CA PHE A 286 7.19 -29.71 -17.74
C PHE A 286 5.70 -29.97 -17.95
N SER A 287 5.11 -30.71 -17.03
CA SER A 287 3.68 -30.86 -16.92
C SER A 287 3.02 -29.58 -16.35
N PHE A 288 1.69 -29.51 -16.39
CA PHE A 288 0.97 -28.42 -15.73
C PHE A 288 1.27 -28.36 -14.22
N LYS A 289 1.36 -29.53 -13.58
CA LYS A 289 1.69 -29.65 -12.14
C LYS A 289 3.05 -29.01 -11.83
N ASP A 290 4.05 -29.19 -12.66
CA ASP A 290 5.40 -28.66 -12.44
C ASP A 290 5.42 -27.12 -12.48
N GLN A 291 4.50 -26.50 -13.22
CA GLN A 291 4.39 -25.06 -13.36
C GLN A 291 3.48 -24.43 -12.29
N THR A 292 2.87 -25.22 -11.43
CA THR A 292 1.91 -24.76 -10.41
C THR A 292 2.41 -24.98 -9.01
N SER A 293 1.83 -24.24 -8.06
CA SER A 293 2.02 -24.41 -6.62
C SER A 293 0.66 -24.25 -5.94
N LEU A 294 0.39 -25.10 -4.96
CA LEU A 294 -0.86 -25.09 -4.20
C LEU A 294 -0.56 -24.82 -2.73
N ALA A 295 -1.34 -23.95 -2.10
CA ALA A 295 -1.16 -23.60 -0.70
C ALA A 295 -2.49 -23.43 0.03
N ILE A 296 -2.47 -23.65 1.35
CA ILE A 296 -3.49 -23.19 2.28
C ILE A 296 -3.06 -21.81 2.79
N VAL A 297 -4.00 -20.87 2.93
CA VAL A 297 -3.70 -19.51 3.38
C VAL A 297 -4.62 -19.07 4.50
N GLY A 298 -4.03 -18.59 5.60
CA GLY A 298 -4.69 -17.79 6.61
C GLY A 298 -4.71 -16.33 6.17
N THR A 299 -5.87 -15.70 6.21
CA THR A 299 -6.05 -14.32 5.72
C THR A 299 -6.61 -13.43 6.83
N TRP A 300 -6.00 -12.25 6.98
CA TRP A 300 -6.50 -11.15 7.76
C TRP A 300 -6.66 -9.93 6.83
N GLU A 301 -7.91 -9.46 6.65
CA GLU A 301 -8.17 -8.19 5.96
C GLU A 301 -8.33 -7.08 7.00
N TRP A 302 -7.40 -6.17 7.05
CA TRP A 302 -7.49 -4.98 7.89
C TRP A 302 -8.27 -3.88 7.16
N GLN A 303 -9.51 -3.60 7.62
CA GLN A 303 -10.42 -2.63 7.01
C GLN A 303 -10.04 -1.22 7.47
N LEU A 304 -9.38 -0.43 6.64
CA LEU A 304 -9.00 0.97 6.94
C LEU A 304 -10.18 1.93 6.80
N THR A 305 -11.02 1.68 5.80
CA THR A 305 -12.27 2.40 5.54
C THR A 305 -13.34 1.39 5.11
N GLU A 306 -14.54 1.84 4.78
CA GLU A 306 -15.57 0.99 4.17
C GLU A 306 -15.10 0.38 2.83
N ARG A 307 -14.17 1.06 2.14
CA ARG A 307 -13.72 0.68 0.79
C ARG A 307 -12.27 0.27 0.71
N ILE A 308 -11.39 0.81 1.54
CA ILE A 308 -9.95 0.50 1.52
C ILE A 308 -9.63 -0.51 2.59
N PHE A 309 -8.96 -1.58 2.22
CA PHE A 309 -8.50 -2.61 3.15
C PHE A 309 -7.10 -3.12 2.78
N VAL A 310 -6.40 -3.61 3.78
CA VAL A 310 -5.07 -4.21 3.68
C VAL A 310 -5.23 -5.72 3.86
N PRO A 311 -5.14 -6.52 2.79
CA PRO A 311 -5.08 -7.96 2.91
C PRO A 311 -3.70 -8.35 3.42
N ILE A 312 -3.67 -9.19 4.45
CA ILE A 312 -2.49 -9.82 5.02
C ILE A 312 -2.72 -11.32 4.98
N GLY A 313 -1.83 -12.06 4.34
CA GLY A 313 -1.93 -13.50 4.21
C GLY A 313 -0.66 -14.21 4.65
N LEU A 314 -0.83 -15.34 5.31
CA LEU A 314 0.25 -16.28 5.59
C LEU A 314 -0.15 -17.63 5.02
N GLY A 315 0.56 -18.07 3.98
CA GLY A 315 0.25 -19.31 3.27
C GLY A 315 1.30 -20.40 3.52
N ALA A 316 0.84 -21.63 3.58
CA ALA A 316 1.67 -22.84 3.64
C ALA A 316 1.46 -23.67 2.38
N TYR A 317 2.52 -23.99 1.66
CA TYR A 317 2.43 -24.81 0.46
C TYR A 317 2.11 -26.26 0.82
N LEU A 318 1.12 -26.79 0.14
CA LEU A 318 0.86 -28.25 0.07
C LEU A 318 1.73 -28.87 -1.01
N TYR A 319 1.98 -28.11 -2.07
CA TYR A 319 2.82 -28.47 -3.18
C TYR A 319 3.47 -27.23 -3.77
N ARG A 320 4.77 -27.29 -4.05
CA ARG A 320 5.55 -26.25 -4.75
C ARG A 320 6.62 -26.90 -5.62
N ASN A 321 7.05 -26.18 -6.66
CA ASN A 321 8.20 -26.57 -7.44
C ASN A 321 9.41 -25.65 -7.09
N GLU A 322 10.50 -26.23 -6.64
CA GLU A 322 11.70 -25.48 -6.22
C GLU A 322 12.36 -24.72 -7.37
N LEU A 323 12.24 -25.21 -8.61
CA LEU A 323 12.71 -24.51 -9.81
C LEU A 323 12.00 -23.17 -10.05
N ASN A 324 10.82 -22.95 -9.46
CA ASN A 324 10.15 -21.66 -9.42
C ASN A 324 10.78 -20.68 -8.43
N GLN A 325 11.85 -21.08 -7.73
CA GLN A 325 12.49 -20.32 -6.65
C GLN A 325 11.51 -19.92 -5.53
N GLU A 326 10.54 -20.77 -5.25
CA GLU A 326 9.70 -20.66 -4.04
C GLU A 326 10.51 -21.24 -2.87
N ILE A 327 11.38 -20.37 -2.32
CA ILE A 327 12.50 -20.74 -1.42
C ILE A 327 12.08 -21.19 -0.02
N SER A 328 10.77 -21.15 0.30
CA SER A 328 10.23 -21.52 1.60
C SER A 328 8.94 -22.31 1.42
N TRP A 329 8.61 -23.16 2.38
CA TRP A 329 7.28 -23.79 2.51
C TRP A 329 6.18 -22.81 2.94
N PHE A 330 6.55 -21.58 3.31
CA PHE A 330 5.62 -20.53 3.70
C PHE A 330 5.85 -19.31 2.82
N TYR A 331 4.78 -18.58 2.55
CA TYR A 331 4.84 -17.24 1.97
C TYR A 331 4.03 -16.26 2.80
N GLU A 332 4.45 -15.02 2.77
CA GLU A 332 3.77 -13.88 3.31
C GLU A 332 3.16 -13.07 2.15
N ARG A 333 2.02 -12.43 2.43
CA ARG A 333 1.36 -11.53 1.49
C ARG A 333 0.84 -10.31 2.22
N VAL A 334 1.08 -9.13 1.66
CA VAL A 334 0.53 -7.88 2.17
C VAL A 334 0.31 -6.91 1.01
N GLY A 335 -0.73 -6.09 1.09
CA GLY A 335 -1.02 -5.11 0.05
C GLY A 335 -2.11 -4.13 0.41
N ALA A 336 -2.66 -3.47 -0.60
CA ALA A 336 -3.80 -2.59 -0.47
C ALA A 336 -4.81 -2.88 -1.58
N ARG A 337 -6.08 -2.96 -1.22
CA ARG A 337 -7.19 -3.17 -2.15
C ARG A 337 -8.28 -2.13 -1.92
N TYR A 338 -8.95 -1.77 -3.01
CA TYR A 338 -10.12 -0.90 -3.00
C TYR A 338 -11.36 -1.69 -3.41
N ARG A 339 -12.43 -1.56 -2.65
CA ARG A 339 -13.74 -2.15 -2.90
C ARG A 339 -14.61 -1.16 -3.66
N PHE A 340 -14.93 -1.45 -4.92
CA PHE A 340 -15.75 -0.58 -5.78
C PHE A 340 -17.22 -0.61 -5.36
N ASN A 341 -17.69 -1.80 -5.02
CA ASN A 341 -19.01 -2.09 -4.48
C ASN A 341 -18.92 -3.24 -3.47
N ASN A 342 -20.04 -3.78 -3.04
CA ASN A 342 -20.04 -4.86 -2.04
C ASN A 342 -19.37 -6.16 -2.51
N ASN A 343 -19.23 -6.36 -3.82
CA ASN A 343 -18.76 -7.61 -4.41
C ASN A 343 -17.38 -7.49 -5.06
N LEU A 344 -17.11 -6.40 -5.80
CA LEU A 344 -15.90 -6.27 -6.60
C LEU A 344 -14.84 -5.44 -5.89
N SER A 345 -13.59 -5.94 -5.87
CA SER A 345 -12.43 -5.21 -5.38
C SER A 345 -11.24 -5.39 -6.31
N ALA A 346 -10.36 -4.41 -6.35
CA ALA A 346 -9.07 -4.52 -7.01
C ALA A 346 -7.97 -3.86 -6.19
N GLY A 347 -6.73 -4.22 -6.47
CA GLY A 347 -5.59 -3.64 -5.78
C GLY A 347 -4.28 -4.30 -6.15
N MET A 348 -3.28 -4.04 -5.33
CA MET A 348 -1.94 -4.57 -5.48
C MET A 348 -1.44 -5.10 -4.14
N GLN A 349 -0.70 -6.18 -4.20
CA GLN A 349 -0.04 -6.77 -3.03
C GLN A 349 1.31 -7.34 -3.42
N ILE A 350 2.16 -7.60 -2.43
CA ILE A 350 3.43 -8.29 -2.59
C ILE A 350 3.31 -9.68 -1.98
N LYS A 351 3.67 -10.69 -2.74
CA LYS A 351 3.94 -12.03 -2.22
C LYS A 351 5.42 -12.14 -1.93
N ALA A 352 5.79 -12.72 -0.81
CA ALA A 352 7.17 -12.83 -0.37
C ALA A 352 7.44 -14.17 0.31
N HIS A 353 8.72 -14.55 0.36
CA HIS A 353 9.22 -15.68 1.11
C HIS A 353 10.33 -15.20 2.05
N LYS A 354 10.16 -15.35 3.37
CA LYS A 354 11.13 -14.88 4.37
C LYS A 354 11.45 -13.39 4.16
N ALA A 355 10.41 -12.56 4.01
CA ALA A 355 10.48 -11.13 3.69
C ALA A 355 11.18 -10.76 2.37
N LYS A 356 11.55 -11.74 1.52
CA LYS A 356 12.12 -11.49 0.19
C LYS A 356 11.00 -11.56 -0.86
N ALA A 357 10.81 -10.48 -1.59
CA ALA A 357 9.79 -10.38 -2.61
C ALA A 357 9.86 -11.52 -3.64
N ASP A 358 8.74 -12.18 -3.89
CA ASP A 358 8.52 -13.13 -4.96
C ASP A 358 8.07 -12.39 -6.23
N PHE A 359 6.93 -11.68 -6.15
CA PHE A 359 6.44 -10.78 -7.19
C PHE A 359 5.34 -9.87 -6.65
N PHE A 360 5.12 -8.73 -7.34
CA PHE A 360 3.90 -7.94 -7.16
C PHE A 360 2.72 -8.63 -7.79
N GLU A 361 1.63 -8.77 -7.04
CA GLU A 361 0.35 -9.30 -7.50
C GLU A 361 -0.62 -8.15 -7.72
N PHE A 362 -1.02 -7.90 -8.97
CA PHE A 362 -2.23 -7.14 -9.27
C PHE A 362 -3.42 -8.05 -9.04
N THR A 363 -4.39 -7.60 -8.29
CA THR A 363 -5.46 -8.45 -7.79
C THR A 363 -6.82 -7.94 -8.21
N LEU A 364 -7.68 -8.86 -8.64
CA LEU A 364 -9.10 -8.64 -8.82
C LEU A 364 -9.85 -9.62 -7.92
N GLY A 365 -10.69 -9.11 -7.04
CA GLY A 365 -11.44 -9.93 -6.08
C GLY A 365 -12.94 -9.82 -6.26
N TYR A 366 -13.64 -10.95 -6.18
CA TYR A 366 -15.09 -11.01 -6.16
C TYR A 366 -15.57 -11.64 -4.86
N THR A 367 -16.41 -10.93 -4.12
CA THR A 367 -16.94 -11.34 -2.82
C THR A 367 -18.39 -11.80 -2.96
N ILE A 368 -18.68 -13.01 -2.53
CA ILE A 368 -20.03 -13.58 -2.46
C ILE A 368 -20.44 -13.55 -1.00
N LEU A 369 -21.58 -12.90 -0.70
CA LEU A 369 -22.15 -12.89 0.64
C LEU A 369 -22.58 -14.32 1.00
N GLY A 370 -22.08 -14.85 2.10
CA GLY A 370 -22.58 -16.06 2.70
C GLY A 370 -24.02 -15.87 3.22
N LYS A 371 -24.75 -16.95 3.36
CA LYS A 371 -26.07 -16.90 4.03
C LYS A 371 -25.87 -16.40 5.47
N ARG A 372 -26.76 -15.49 5.92
CA ARG A 372 -26.87 -15.04 7.31
C ARG A 372 -27.29 -16.18 8.22
#